data_0d1b4fa5444bfb5613cc1034afb9ccbc
#
_entry.id   0d1b4fa5444bfb5613cc1034afb9ccbc
#
_cell.length_a   1.000
_cell.length_b   1.000
_cell.length_c   1.000
_cell.angle_alpha   90.00
_cell.angle_beta   90.00
_cell.angle_gamma   90.00
#
_symmetry.space_group_name_H-M   'P 1'
#
loop_
_entity.id
_entity.type
_entity.pdbx_description
1 polymer ?
#
loop_
_entity_poly.entity_id
_entity_poly.type
_entity_poly.pdbx_seq_one_letter_code
_entity_poly.pdbx_strand_id
1 'polypeptide(L)'
;MNRRTYLQAISALFATATLGSCTTSSNKEEKAINRAEKADTLYNNSTNISKLPQIPEDNLNFYLVSDLGRNGYYKQKNVAETMGNIAEKIDIEFIIAAGDTHHFNGVASTQDPLWMTNYELVYSHPELMLDWFAINGNHEYRGNTQAVQDYSKISRRWIVPARYYSKLFE
;
A
#
# COMPACT_ATOMS: atom_id res chain seq x y z
N MET A 1 25.61 4.26 -27.19
CA MET A 1 24.16 4.08 -27.44
C MET A 1 23.42 4.27 -26.14
N ASN A 2 22.48 5.21 -26.07
CA ASN A 2 21.81 5.57 -24.81
C ASN A 2 20.70 4.53 -24.49
N ARG A 3 20.46 4.28 -23.20
CA ARG A 3 19.47 3.30 -22.68
C ARG A 3 18.06 3.47 -23.29
N ARG A 4 17.65 4.70 -23.61
CA ARG A 4 16.41 5.01 -24.32
C ARG A 4 16.36 4.47 -25.76
N THR A 5 17.48 4.56 -26.47
CA THR A 5 17.61 4.08 -27.85
C THR A 5 17.59 2.55 -27.93
N TYR A 6 18.14 1.87 -26.89
CA TYR A 6 18.12 0.42 -26.79
C TYR A 6 16.70 -0.13 -26.55
N LEU A 7 15.93 0.50 -25.67
CA LEU A 7 14.53 0.11 -25.39
C LEU A 7 13.61 0.36 -26.57
N GLN A 8 13.83 1.43 -27.36
CA GLN A 8 13.07 1.68 -28.59
C GLN A 8 13.41 0.69 -29.72
N ALA A 9 14.65 0.21 -29.79
CA ALA A 9 15.06 -0.79 -30.78
C ALA A 9 14.45 -2.19 -30.48
N ILE A 10 14.29 -2.55 -29.21
CA ILE A 10 13.63 -3.82 -28.82
C ILE A 10 12.13 -3.77 -29.11
N SER A 11 11.47 -2.63 -28.93
CA SER A 11 10.04 -2.47 -29.24
C SER A 11 9.75 -2.59 -30.76
N ALA A 12 10.70 -2.22 -31.60
CA ALA A 12 10.54 -2.31 -33.07
C ALA A 12 10.74 -3.73 -33.62
N LEU A 13 11.47 -4.60 -32.93
CA LEU A 13 11.75 -5.97 -33.40
C LEU A 13 10.61 -6.96 -33.10
N PHE A 14 9.68 -6.64 -32.19
CA PHE A 14 8.55 -7.51 -31.84
C PHE A 14 7.26 -7.23 -32.65
N ALA A 15 7.30 -6.24 -33.55
CA ALA A 15 6.11 -5.82 -34.32
C ALA A 15 5.90 -6.53 -35.67
N THR A 16 6.75 -7.49 -36.07
CA THR A 16 6.72 -8.08 -37.41
C THR A 16 6.49 -9.59 -37.49
N ALA A 17 6.04 -10.23 -36.45
CA ALA A 17 5.72 -11.66 -36.50
C ALA A 17 4.44 -11.99 -35.74
N THR A 18 3.26 -11.71 -36.32
CA THR A 18 2.03 -12.53 -36.22
C THR A 18 0.89 -11.87 -36.98
N LEU A 19 0.84 -12.08 -38.28
CA LEU A 19 -0.41 -12.02 -39.04
C LEU A 19 -0.97 -13.45 -39.08
N GLY A 20 -1.84 -13.74 -38.11
CA GLY A 20 -2.53 -15.03 -38.06
C GLY A 20 -3.60 -15.05 -36.99
N SER A 21 -4.81 -14.66 -37.35
CA SER A 21 -6.10 -15.06 -36.78
C SER A 21 -6.20 -15.08 -35.24
N CYS A 22 -6.76 -13.99 -34.63
CA CYS A 22 -7.70 -14.11 -33.51
C CYS A 22 -8.40 -12.78 -33.22
N THR A 23 -9.56 -12.55 -33.81
CA THR A 23 -10.40 -11.36 -33.59
C THR A 23 -11.13 -11.36 -32.23
N THR A 24 -10.94 -12.37 -31.39
CA THR A 24 -11.55 -12.48 -30.05
C THR A 24 -10.63 -12.05 -28.91
N SER A 25 -9.30 -11.96 -29.12
CA SER A 25 -8.36 -11.54 -28.06
C SER A 25 -8.25 -10.03 -27.97
N SER A 26 -8.32 -9.32 -29.09
CA SER A 26 -8.19 -7.84 -29.12
C SER A 26 -9.27 -7.14 -28.29
N ASN A 27 -10.51 -7.62 -28.34
CA ASN A 27 -11.63 -7.05 -27.57
C ASN A 27 -11.51 -7.23 -26.05
N LYS A 28 -10.79 -8.27 -25.58
CA LYS A 28 -10.54 -8.47 -24.15
C LYS A 28 -9.39 -7.59 -23.66
N GLU A 29 -8.34 -7.46 -24.44
CA GLU A 29 -7.19 -6.60 -24.12
C GLU A 29 -7.59 -5.12 -24.16
N GLU A 30 -8.32 -4.69 -25.17
CA GLU A 30 -8.82 -3.32 -25.27
C GLU A 30 -9.76 -2.97 -24.10
N LYS A 31 -10.66 -3.89 -23.71
CA LYS A 31 -11.51 -3.71 -22.52
C LYS A 31 -10.71 -3.67 -21.22
N ALA A 32 -9.62 -4.42 -21.10
CA ALA A 32 -8.76 -4.42 -19.93
C ALA A 32 -7.97 -3.11 -19.85
N ILE A 33 -7.43 -2.61 -20.96
CA ILE A 33 -6.72 -1.34 -21.05
C ILE A 33 -7.66 -0.18 -20.70
N ASN A 34 -8.84 -0.11 -21.33
CA ASN A 34 -9.85 0.92 -21.07
C ASN A 34 -10.34 0.90 -19.60
N ARG A 35 -10.39 -0.29 -18.98
CA ARG A 35 -10.75 -0.43 -17.56
C ARG A 35 -9.64 0.06 -16.64
N ALA A 36 -8.38 -0.20 -16.99
CA ALA A 36 -7.22 0.28 -16.26
C ALA A 36 -7.09 1.81 -16.36
N GLU A 37 -7.21 2.38 -17.55
CA GLU A 37 -7.18 3.83 -17.78
C GLU A 37 -8.31 4.55 -17.05
N LYS A 38 -9.53 3.98 -17.07
CA LYS A 38 -10.66 4.52 -16.32
C LYS A 38 -10.45 4.45 -14.82
N ALA A 39 -9.84 3.38 -14.32
CA ALA A 39 -9.49 3.24 -12.91
C ALA A 39 -8.41 4.26 -12.49
N ASP A 40 -7.40 4.48 -13.32
CA ASP A 40 -6.35 5.47 -13.07
C ASP A 40 -6.87 6.91 -13.16
N THR A 41 -7.80 7.19 -14.07
CA THR A 41 -8.47 8.50 -14.15
C THR A 41 -9.34 8.75 -12.92
N LEU A 42 -10.08 7.76 -12.45
CA LEU A 42 -10.88 7.85 -11.23
C LEU A 42 -9.99 8.05 -9.99
N TYR A 43 -8.86 7.34 -9.93
CA TYR A 43 -7.86 7.50 -8.86
C TYR A 43 -7.29 8.91 -8.86
N ASN A 44 -6.80 9.41 -10.01
CA ASN A 44 -6.24 10.75 -10.14
C ASN A 44 -7.26 11.86 -9.82
N ASN A 45 -8.55 11.65 -10.12
CA ASN A 45 -9.61 12.59 -9.77
C ASN A 45 -9.98 12.54 -8.28
N SER A 46 -9.86 11.38 -7.63
CA SER A 46 -10.14 11.23 -6.19
C SER A 46 -9.00 11.78 -5.30
N THR A 47 -7.78 11.89 -5.84
CA THR A 47 -6.60 12.40 -5.13
C THR A 47 -6.37 13.90 -5.36
N ASN A 48 -7.42 14.68 -5.61
CA ASN A 48 -7.28 16.13 -5.74
C ASN A 48 -7.03 16.77 -4.37
N ILE A 49 -5.79 16.64 -3.90
CA ILE A 49 -5.29 17.09 -2.60
C ILE A 49 -5.44 18.63 -2.43
N SER A 50 -5.60 19.36 -3.54
CA SER A 50 -5.84 20.83 -3.48
C SER A 50 -7.20 21.19 -2.85
N LYS A 51 -8.10 20.21 -2.64
CA LYS A 51 -9.42 20.40 -2.03
C LYS A 51 -9.52 19.85 -0.60
N LEU A 52 -8.40 19.53 0.05
CA LEU A 52 -8.44 19.17 1.46
C LEU A 52 -9.04 20.33 2.28
N PRO A 53 -9.94 20.02 3.22
CA PRO A 53 -10.48 21.04 4.11
C PRO A 53 -9.35 21.69 4.91
N GLN A 54 -9.54 22.93 5.28
CA GLN A 54 -8.67 23.59 6.25
C GLN A 54 -8.85 22.89 7.60
N ILE A 55 -7.77 22.33 8.12
CA ILE A 55 -7.77 21.63 9.42
C ILE A 55 -7.29 22.64 10.47
N PRO A 56 -8.04 22.86 11.57
CA PRO A 56 -7.57 23.67 12.68
C PRO A 56 -6.25 23.14 13.28
N GLU A 57 -5.39 24.02 13.76
CA GLU A 57 -4.06 23.66 14.30
C GLU A 57 -4.13 22.78 15.56
N ASP A 58 -5.22 22.86 16.33
CA ASP A 58 -5.41 22.10 17.57
C ASP A 58 -6.11 20.73 17.39
N ASN A 59 -6.18 20.22 16.16
CA ASN A 59 -6.82 18.93 15.89
C ASN A 59 -5.82 17.79 15.98
N LEU A 60 -6.24 16.68 16.59
CA LEU A 60 -5.55 15.39 16.53
C LEU A 60 -5.86 14.72 15.19
N ASN A 61 -4.89 14.62 14.32
CA ASN A 61 -5.03 14.01 13.01
C ASN A 61 -4.35 12.64 12.97
N PHE A 62 -5.05 11.64 12.49
CA PHE A 62 -4.50 10.29 12.36
C PHE A 62 -5.12 9.53 11.18
N TYR A 63 -4.43 8.49 10.74
CA TYR A 63 -4.99 7.53 9.80
C TYR A 63 -5.60 6.33 10.53
N LEU A 64 -6.77 5.91 10.07
CA LEU A 64 -7.35 4.61 10.40
C LEU A 64 -7.40 3.77 9.12
N VAL A 65 -6.67 2.67 9.10
CA VAL A 65 -6.50 1.82 7.91
C VAL A 65 -6.63 0.35 8.27
N SER A 66 -7.11 -0.46 7.34
CA SER A 66 -7.18 -1.92 7.47
C SER A 66 -6.88 -2.59 6.14
N ASP A 67 -6.78 -3.93 6.12
CA ASP A 67 -6.58 -4.72 4.90
C ASP A 67 -5.32 -4.30 4.11
N LEU A 68 -4.27 -3.96 4.82
CA LEU A 68 -3.10 -3.27 4.32
C LEU A 68 -2.21 -4.12 3.41
N GLY A 69 -2.11 -5.41 3.71
CA GLY A 69 -1.05 -6.25 3.15
C GLY A 69 -1.44 -7.03 1.90
N ARG A 70 -0.89 -6.66 0.76
CA ARG A 70 -1.07 -7.31 -0.54
C ARG A 70 0.24 -7.44 -1.31
N ASN A 71 1.40 -7.50 -0.64
CA ASN A 71 2.73 -7.55 -1.26
C ASN A 71 2.98 -6.44 -2.29
N GLY A 72 2.38 -5.27 -2.08
CA GLY A 72 2.47 -4.14 -3.00
C GLY A 72 1.56 -4.22 -4.23
N TYR A 73 0.69 -5.24 -4.32
CA TYR A 73 -0.30 -5.38 -5.40
C TYR A 73 -1.64 -4.69 -5.07
N TYR A 74 -2.57 -4.72 -6.00
CA TYR A 74 -3.96 -4.24 -5.85
C TYR A 74 -4.05 -2.78 -5.36
N LYS A 75 -3.22 -1.89 -5.91
CA LYS A 75 -3.17 -0.46 -5.55
C LYS A 75 -2.59 -0.16 -4.15
N GLN A 76 -2.07 -1.14 -3.43
CA GLN A 76 -1.50 -0.94 -2.11
C GLN A 76 -0.42 0.17 -2.11
N LYS A 77 0.53 0.13 -3.06
CA LYS A 77 1.58 1.15 -3.20
C LYS A 77 1.02 2.54 -3.50
N ASN A 78 0.02 2.61 -4.37
CA ASN A 78 -0.63 3.88 -4.72
C ASN A 78 -1.36 4.49 -3.51
N VAL A 79 -2.01 3.65 -2.68
CA VAL A 79 -2.64 4.11 -1.43
C VAL A 79 -1.58 4.61 -0.46
N ALA A 80 -0.49 3.88 -0.25
CA ALA A 80 0.61 4.29 0.62
C ALA A 80 1.24 5.62 0.17
N GLU A 81 1.48 5.79 -1.14
CA GLU A 81 1.96 7.04 -1.71
C GLU A 81 0.98 8.20 -1.49
N THR A 82 -0.32 7.95 -1.70
CA THR A 82 -1.36 8.96 -1.45
C THR A 82 -1.42 9.35 0.02
N MET A 83 -1.32 8.39 0.94
CA MET A 83 -1.24 8.67 2.38
C MET A 83 -0.05 9.56 2.71
N GLY A 84 1.14 9.26 2.16
CA GLY A 84 2.33 10.09 2.34
C GLY A 84 2.14 11.51 1.81
N ASN A 85 1.67 11.66 0.58
CA ASN A 85 1.43 12.96 -0.06
C ASN A 85 0.37 13.82 0.66
N ILE A 86 -0.61 13.19 1.32
CA ILE A 86 -1.58 13.89 2.16
C ILE A 86 -0.91 14.31 3.47
N ALA A 87 -0.13 13.41 4.10
CA ALA A 87 0.57 13.69 5.34
C ALA A 87 1.59 14.84 5.23
N GLU A 88 2.15 15.11 4.04
CA GLU A 88 2.95 16.31 3.78
C GLU A 88 2.19 17.65 3.97
N LYS A 89 0.87 17.60 3.98
CA LYS A 89 -0.01 18.78 4.04
C LYS A 89 -0.84 18.85 5.30
N ILE A 90 -0.99 17.72 5.97
CA ILE A 90 -1.75 17.57 7.20
C ILE A 90 -0.81 16.91 8.19
N ASP A 91 -0.61 17.52 9.32
CA ASP A 91 0.18 16.96 10.40
C ASP A 91 -0.52 15.71 10.94
N ILE A 92 -0.04 14.53 10.54
CA ILE A 92 -0.56 13.23 10.97
C ILE A 92 0.31 12.74 12.12
N GLU A 93 -0.27 12.52 13.28
CA GLU A 93 0.47 12.20 14.49
C GLU A 93 0.73 10.71 14.66
N PHE A 94 -0.20 9.86 14.24
CA PHE A 94 -0.05 8.40 14.29
C PHE A 94 -0.97 7.69 13.29
N ILE A 95 -0.82 6.38 13.20
CA ILE A 95 -1.61 5.53 12.31
C ILE A 95 -2.20 4.37 13.13
N ILE A 96 -3.48 4.08 12.95
CA ILE A 96 -4.15 2.91 13.49
C ILE A 96 -4.30 1.87 12.37
N ALA A 97 -3.62 0.72 12.52
CA ALA A 97 -3.76 -0.43 11.64
C ALA A 97 -4.79 -1.41 12.22
N ALA A 98 -6.01 -1.36 11.70
CA ALA A 98 -7.17 -2.10 12.24
C ALA A 98 -7.24 -3.56 11.72
N GLY A 99 -6.12 -4.25 11.66
CA GLY A 99 -6.02 -5.66 11.28
C GLY A 99 -5.82 -5.91 9.80
N ASP A 100 -5.64 -7.19 9.46
CA ASP A 100 -5.42 -7.72 8.13
C ASP A 100 -4.22 -7.05 7.39
N THR A 101 -3.13 -6.87 8.15
CA THR A 101 -1.89 -6.31 7.61
C THR A 101 -1.14 -7.33 6.75
N HIS A 102 -1.38 -8.63 6.96
CA HIS A 102 -0.67 -9.70 6.26
C HIS A 102 -1.62 -10.72 5.64
N HIS A 103 -2.08 -10.45 4.43
CA HIS A 103 -2.84 -11.42 3.65
C HIS A 103 -1.91 -12.48 3.03
N PHE A 104 -2.33 -13.79 2.95
CA PHE A 104 -3.66 -14.30 3.33
C PHE A 104 -3.61 -15.07 4.65
N ASN A 105 -2.43 -15.39 5.17
CA ASN A 105 -2.27 -16.31 6.30
C ASN A 105 -1.46 -15.71 7.45
N GLY A 106 -1.43 -14.39 7.57
CA GLY A 106 -0.59 -13.72 8.55
C GLY A 106 0.91 -13.95 8.29
N VAL A 107 1.72 -13.77 9.32
CA VAL A 107 3.17 -14.01 9.29
C VAL A 107 3.52 -15.27 10.07
N ALA A 108 4.60 -15.94 9.68
CA ALA A 108 5.12 -17.11 10.38
C ALA A 108 6.04 -16.74 11.56
N SER A 109 6.78 -15.65 11.44
CA SER A 109 7.75 -15.17 12.43
C SER A 109 8.01 -13.67 12.30
N THR A 110 8.83 -13.12 13.18
CA THR A 110 9.31 -11.74 13.07
C THR A 110 10.30 -11.53 11.92
N GLN A 111 10.85 -12.60 11.33
CA GLN A 111 11.72 -12.57 10.15
C GLN A 111 10.98 -12.90 8.86
N ASP A 112 9.65 -13.06 8.90
CA ASP A 112 8.87 -13.34 7.70
C ASP A 112 9.05 -12.21 6.67
N PRO A 113 9.40 -12.53 5.40
CA PRO A 113 9.55 -11.51 4.34
C PRO A 113 8.31 -10.65 4.11
N LEU A 114 7.13 -11.11 4.52
CA LEU A 114 5.88 -10.35 4.43
C LEU A 114 5.94 -9.03 5.21
N TRP A 115 6.74 -8.93 6.27
CA TRP A 115 6.95 -7.66 6.95
C TRP A 115 7.51 -6.60 6.02
N MET A 116 8.47 -6.98 5.18
CA MET A 116 9.07 -6.05 4.22
C MET A 116 8.12 -5.74 3.07
N THR A 117 7.47 -6.75 2.49
CA THR A 117 6.68 -6.61 1.26
C THR A 117 5.25 -6.10 1.48
N ASN A 118 4.70 -6.27 2.68
CA ASN A 118 3.38 -5.76 3.04
C ASN A 118 3.43 -4.44 3.81
N TYR A 119 4.49 -4.17 4.55
CA TYR A 119 4.52 -3.06 5.48
C TYR A 119 5.73 -2.13 5.28
N GLU A 120 6.96 -2.56 5.60
CA GLU A 120 8.11 -1.66 5.70
C GLU A 120 8.44 -0.95 4.38
N LEU A 121 8.52 -1.69 3.26
CA LEU A 121 8.87 -1.12 1.96
C LEU A 121 7.68 -0.47 1.24
N VAL A 122 6.47 -0.78 1.63
CA VAL A 122 5.27 -0.21 1.02
C VAL A 122 4.94 1.15 1.66
N TYR A 123 4.88 1.20 2.98
CA TYR A 123 4.59 2.42 3.73
C TYR A 123 5.89 3.12 4.15
N SER A 124 6.79 3.34 3.18
CA SER A 124 8.14 3.87 3.40
C SER A 124 8.26 5.39 3.15
N HIS A 125 7.16 6.08 2.90
CA HIS A 125 7.17 7.54 2.79
C HIS A 125 7.65 8.17 4.11
N PRO A 126 8.50 9.22 4.10
CA PRO A 126 9.00 9.84 5.31
C PRO A 126 7.90 10.23 6.31
N GLU A 127 6.79 10.80 5.82
CA GLU A 127 5.64 11.22 6.64
C GLU A 127 4.82 10.04 7.20
N LEU A 128 5.12 8.80 6.82
CA LEU A 128 4.52 7.59 7.38
C LEU A 128 5.43 6.87 8.38
N MET A 129 6.60 7.48 8.72
CA MET A 129 7.53 6.96 9.75
C MET A 129 7.07 7.29 11.18
N LEU A 130 5.76 7.26 11.38
CA LEU A 130 5.04 7.52 12.63
C LEU A 130 4.83 6.23 13.43
N ASP A 131 4.24 6.36 14.60
CA ASP A 131 3.77 5.23 15.40
C ASP A 131 2.54 4.59 14.73
N TRP A 132 2.62 3.29 14.50
CA TRP A 132 1.54 2.46 13.96
C TRP A 132 0.97 1.59 15.08
N PHE A 133 -0.16 1.98 15.62
CA PHE A 133 -0.89 1.19 16.63
C PHE A 133 -1.72 0.13 15.92
N ALA A 134 -1.32 -1.14 16.03
CA ALA A 134 -1.94 -2.21 15.28
C ALA A 134 -2.66 -3.22 16.15
N ILE A 135 -3.69 -3.83 15.59
CA ILE A 135 -4.40 -4.98 16.16
C ILE A 135 -4.41 -6.14 15.15
N ASN A 136 -4.63 -7.34 15.65
CA ASN A 136 -4.77 -8.52 14.80
C ASN A 136 -6.15 -8.55 14.13
N GLY A 137 -6.18 -8.73 12.80
CA GLY A 137 -7.37 -9.11 12.06
C GLY A 137 -7.49 -10.63 11.92
N ASN A 138 -8.49 -11.09 11.19
CA ASN A 138 -8.73 -12.52 11.02
C ASN A 138 -7.61 -13.23 10.20
N HIS A 139 -6.87 -12.48 9.37
CA HIS A 139 -5.74 -13.05 8.63
C HIS A 139 -4.53 -13.28 9.53
N GLU A 140 -4.23 -12.41 10.49
CA GLU A 140 -3.18 -12.61 11.48
C GLU A 140 -3.43 -13.85 12.34
N TYR A 141 -4.70 -14.17 12.65
CA TYR A 141 -5.07 -15.37 13.40
C TYR A 141 -4.86 -16.70 12.65
N ARG A 142 -4.62 -16.65 11.34
CA ARG A 142 -4.21 -17.82 10.56
C ARG A 142 -2.71 -18.08 10.61
N GLY A 143 -1.93 -17.08 11.05
CA GLY A 143 -0.50 -17.14 11.22
C GLY A 143 -0.07 -17.13 12.68
N ASN A 144 1.07 -16.55 12.95
CA ASN A 144 1.64 -16.42 14.29
C ASN A 144 1.35 -15.05 14.89
N THR A 145 0.26 -14.93 15.66
CA THR A 145 -0.13 -13.66 16.31
C THR A 145 0.90 -13.18 17.35
N GLN A 146 1.71 -14.07 17.92
CA GLN A 146 2.79 -13.68 18.83
C GLN A 146 3.90 -12.97 18.05
N ALA A 147 4.21 -13.42 16.83
CA ALA A 147 5.18 -12.74 15.97
C ALA A 147 4.73 -11.31 15.61
N VAL A 148 3.41 -11.07 15.49
CA VAL A 148 2.87 -9.72 15.24
C VAL A 148 3.15 -8.79 16.43
N GLN A 149 3.02 -9.28 17.67
CA GLN A 149 3.35 -8.53 18.87
C GLN A 149 4.86 -8.35 19.02
N ASP A 150 5.63 -9.41 18.82
CA ASP A 150 7.09 -9.40 18.97
C ASP A 150 7.80 -8.52 17.93
N TYR A 151 7.16 -8.27 16.78
CA TYR A 151 7.71 -7.37 15.78
C TYR A 151 7.86 -5.92 16.29
N SER A 152 7.11 -5.52 17.31
CA SER A 152 7.29 -4.25 18.02
C SER A 152 8.70 -4.09 18.67
N LYS A 153 9.43 -5.19 18.85
CA LYS A 153 10.83 -5.17 19.33
C LYS A 153 11.84 -4.96 18.21
N ILE A 154 11.39 -5.06 16.95
CA ILE A 154 12.21 -4.96 15.73
C ILE A 154 11.94 -3.64 15.01
N SER A 155 10.69 -3.37 14.70
CA SER A 155 10.29 -2.13 14.06
C SER A 155 9.86 -1.10 15.10
N ARG A 156 10.59 0.02 15.16
CA ARG A 156 10.31 1.11 16.11
C ARG A 156 8.91 1.69 15.94
N ARG A 157 8.40 1.70 14.72
CA ARG A 157 7.09 2.29 14.40
C ARG A 157 5.91 1.32 14.58
N TRP A 158 6.15 0.00 14.76
CA TRP A 158 5.09 -1.00 14.93
C TRP A 158 4.79 -1.22 16.40
N ILE A 159 3.57 -0.88 16.84
CA ILE A 159 3.20 -0.89 18.27
C ILE A 159 2.02 -1.82 18.50
N VAL A 160 2.29 -2.98 19.06
CA VAL A 160 1.31 -4.00 19.46
C VAL A 160 1.69 -4.54 20.83
N PRO A 161 1.40 -3.84 21.92
CA PRO A 161 1.83 -4.23 23.27
C PRO A 161 1.11 -5.49 23.77
N ALA A 162 -0.10 -5.75 23.29
CA ALA A 162 -0.92 -6.91 23.65
C ALA A 162 -1.96 -7.19 22.56
N ARG A 163 -2.71 -8.29 22.67
CA ARG A 163 -3.80 -8.62 21.74
C ARG A 163 -4.95 -7.60 21.75
N TYR A 164 -5.14 -6.95 22.87
CA TYR A 164 -6.06 -5.82 23.09
C TYR A 164 -5.42 -4.85 24.05
N TYR A 165 -5.55 -3.59 23.80
CA TYR A 165 -4.98 -2.53 24.62
C TYR A 165 -5.72 -1.22 24.39
N SER A 166 -5.45 -0.25 25.25
CA SER A 166 -5.89 1.13 25.06
C SER A 166 -4.71 2.07 25.03
N LYS A 167 -4.82 3.15 24.31
CA LYS A 167 -3.86 4.25 24.28
C LYS A 167 -4.60 5.56 24.53
N LEU A 168 -4.09 6.35 25.44
CA LEU A 168 -4.54 7.72 25.66
C LEU A 168 -3.59 8.66 24.90
N PHE A 169 -4.16 9.58 24.17
CA PHE A 169 -3.47 10.69 23.51
C PHE A 169 -3.86 11.97 24.24
N GLU A 170 -2.87 12.73 24.72
CA GLU A 170 -3.01 13.99 25.45
C GLU A 170 -2.66 15.17 24.55
#